data_d984eeeb050b6ee74e45d0b19b09c2e8
#
_entry.id   d984eeeb050b6ee74e45d0b19b09c2e8
#
_cell.length_a   1.000
_cell.length_b   1.000
_cell.length_c   1.000
_cell.angle_alpha   90.00
_cell.angle_beta   90.00
_cell.angle_gamma   90.00
#
_symmetry.space_group_name_H-M   'P 1'
#
loop_
_entity.id
_entity.type
_entity.pdbx_description
1 polymer ?
#
loop_
_entity_poly.entity_id
_entity_poly.type
_entity_poly.pdbx_seq_one_letter_code
_entity_poly.pdbx_strand_id
1 'polypeptide(L)'
;MAKINNIPTLTAYQQKFLAWQLDRRRSSSDEDKFTSVLAEAQVDLNPHQVDAALFAFKSPLSMGAVLADEVGLGKTIEAALVISQQWAERHRHILVIAPATLRKQWSMELEEKFFLPSVILESKNFNRILADTYSNPFDDKEHIVICSYQFAKKQIRHIERVNWDLVVLDEAHKLRNVYKSSNKTAIVLKEGLKNYKKLLLTATPLQNNVQELYGLISIIDDGYFGGLKSFNARYGKTELRKESTYKDLRERIQPIIHRTLRSDVQEYVKYTERKALVQEYYPSQDEQTLGKMVSEYLQRDECFGMPRSQRSLITLVLHKLLSSSTFAIAGTLQTIIERLENIVGDNTSDEARDAVLVNELSSDMEDFEEYEDEWLDENDEELDKEERRRTYSADEIEEIRSEIKYLKEIHSLALGIAENTKGECLLQALQIAFEDKRKNGQPEKALIFTESNRTQQYLKQLLEANGYAGRIVLFNGSNTDPKSKEIYAAWKERYAGTSRITGSLTADKRQ
;
A
#
# COMPACT_ATOMS: atom_id res chain seq x y z
N MET A 1 -43.85 -3.52 37.55
CA MET A 1 -42.90 -2.71 38.33
C MET A 1 -41.63 -3.52 38.54
N ALA A 2 -40.62 -3.27 37.73
CA ALA A 2 -39.33 -3.96 37.84
C ALA A 2 -38.53 -3.37 39.01
N LYS A 3 -38.01 -4.25 39.87
CA LYS A 3 -37.16 -3.87 41.01
C LYS A 3 -35.91 -3.19 40.47
N ILE A 4 -35.73 -1.90 40.80
CA ILE A 4 -34.47 -1.18 40.61
C ILE A 4 -33.47 -1.87 41.54
N ASN A 5 -32.51 -2.58 40.94
CA ASN A 5 -31.39 -3.21 41.65
C ASN A 5 -30.64 -2.14 42.45
N ASN A 6 -30.43 -2.40 43.73
CA ASN A 6 -29.60 -1.61 44.63
C ASN A 6 -28.22 -1.44 44.02
N ILE A 7 -27.95 -0.28 43.47
CA ILE A 7 -26.57 0.14 43.17
C ILE A 7 -25.88 0.26 44.54
N PRO A 8 -24.81 -0.49 44.83
CA PRO A 8 -24.14 -0.38 46.12
C PRO A 8 -23.66 1.06 46.30
N THR A 9 -24.19 1.73 47.35
CA THR A 9 -23.78 3.09 47.71
C THR A 9 -22.30 3.06 48.11
N LEU A 10 -21.45 3.66 47.32
CA LEU A 10 -20.02 3.80 47.61
C LEU A 10 -19.83 4.54 48.93
N THR A 11 -18.95 4.05 49.79
CA THR A 11 -18.57 4.77 51.01
C THR A 11 -17.86 6.10 50.65
N ALA A 12 -17.87 7.06 51.54
CA ALA A 12 -17.22 8.36 51.37
C ALA A 12 -15.72 8.19 51.01
N TYR A 13 -15.07 7.17 51.56
CA TYR A 13 -13.67 6.82 51.22
C TYR A 13 -13.55 6.31 49.76
N GLN A 14 -14.41 5.40 49.35
CA GLN A 14 -14.43 4.88 48.00
C GLN A 14 -14.73 5.99 46.99
N GLN A 15 -15.68 6.88 47.28
CA GLN A 15 -15.96 8.04 46.44
C GLN A 15 -14.73 8.95 46.30
N LYS A 16 -14.08 9.26 47.40
CA LYS A 16 -12.86 10.09 47.41
C LYS A 16 -11.69 9.40 46.67
N PHE A 17 -11.54 8.10 46.87
CA PHE A 17 -10.51 7.32 46.17
C PHE A 17 -10.75 7.27 44.66
N LEU A 18 -11.99 7.03 44.22
CA LEU A 18 -12.35 7.04 42.80
C LEU A 18 -12.20 8.44 42.19
N ALA A 19 -12.65 9.49 42.90
CA ALA A 19 -12.43 10.88 42.45
C ALA A 19 -10.94 11.20 42.30
N TRP A 20 -10.12 10.77 43.26
CA TRP A 20 -8.67 10.95 43.16
C TRP A 20 -8.05 10.15 42.00
N GLN A 21 -8.51 8.91 41.76
CA GLN A 21 -8.07 8.13 40.58
C GLN A 21 -8.43 8.80 39.28
N LEU A 22 -9.66 9.34 39.17
CA LEU A 22 -10.15 10.03 37.96
C LEU A 22 -9.44 11.36 37.72
N ASP A 23 -9.04 12.06 38.79
CA ASP A 23 -8.34 13.36 38.68
C ASP A 23 -6.82 13.19 38.49
N ARG A 24 -6.28 12.01 38.73
CA ARG A 24 -4.86 11.72 38.59
C ARG A 24 -4.46 11.72 37.10
N ARG A 25 -3.81 12.79 36.67
CA ARG A 25 -3.20 12.86 35.33
C ARG A 25 -1.98 11.96 35.28
N ARG A 26 -2.13 10.80 34.66
CA ARG A 26 -1.01 9.89 34.36
C ARG A 26 -0.40 10.23 33.00
N SER A 27 0.90 9.99 32.85
CA SER A 27 1.57 10.09 31.55
C SER A 27 0.97 9.10 30.56
N SER A 28 0.96 9.41 29.26
CA SER A 28 0.58 8.46 28.20
C SER A 28 1.47 7.21 28.16
N SER A 29 2.67 7.30 28.73
CA SER A 29 3.62 6.18 28.89
C SER A 29 3.42 5.37 30.18
N ASP A 30 2.37 5.62 30.98
CA ASP A 30 2.06 4.86 32.18
C ASP A 30 1.46 3.50 31.81
N GLU A 31 2.11 2.42 32.21
CA GLU A 31 1.72 1.04 31.88
C GLU A 31 0.33 0.68 32.39
N ASP A 32 -0.05 1.18 33.58
CA ASP A 32 -1.40 0.95 34.14
C ASP A 32 -2.50 1.59 33.27
N LYS A 33 -2.21 2.74 32.65
CA LYS A 33 -3.14 3.44 31.78
C LYS A 33 -3.34 2.70 30.46
N PHE A 34 -2.25 2.14 29.93
CA PHE A 34 -2.26 1.35 28.71
C PHE A 34 -2.96 0.00 28.88
N THR A 35 -2.96 -0.57 30.09
CA THR A 35 -3.60 -1.84 30.41
C THR A 35 -5.11 -1.83 30.07
N SER A 36 -5.83 -0.72 30.25
CA SER A 36 -7.24 -0.63 29.90
C SER A 36 -7.50 -0.78 28.41
N VAL A 37 -6.65 -0.16 27.60
CA VAL A 37 -6.74 -0.27 26.12
C VAL A 37 -6.43 -1.69 25.64
N LEU A 38 -5.44 -2.35 26.27
CA LEU A 38 -5.12 -3.75 25.97
C LEU A 38 -6.29 -4.69 26.30
N ALA A 39 -7.04 -4.41 27.36
CA ALA A 39 -8.18 -5.25 27.78
C ALA A 39 -9.42 -5.09 26.87
N GLU A 40 -9.58 -3.96 26.20
CA GLU A 40 -10.70 -3.67 25.29
C GLU A 40 -10.48 -4.19 23.88
N ALA A 41 -9.23 -4.39 23.45
CA ALA A 41 -8.89 -4.88 22.13
C ALA A 41 -9.40 -6.32 21.88
N GLN A 42 -10.12 -6.54 20.79
CA GLN A 42 -10.58 -7.87 20.37
C GLN A 42 -9.57 -8.61 19.50
N VAL A 43 -8.32 -8.60 19.93
CA VAL A 43 -7.23 -9.29 19.25
C VAL A 43 -6.29 -9.95 20.25
N ASP A 44 -5.72 -11.10 19.90
CA ASP A 44 -4.68 -11.72 20.71
C ASP A 44 -3.39 -10.90 20.55
N LEU A 45 -3.06 -10.12 21.56
CA LEU A 45 -1.90 -9.26 21.56
C LEU A 45 -0.63 -10.07 21.89
N ASN A 46 0.36 -9.89 21.06
CA ASN A 46 1.69 -10.47 21.29
C ASN A 46 2.58 -9.48 22.09
N PRO A 47 3.52 -9.97 22.91
CA PRO A 47 4.40 -9.12 23.73
C PRO A 47 5.11 -8.03 22.91
N HIS A 48 5.67 -8.38 21.75
CA HIS A 48 6.38 -7.42 20.89
C HIS A 48 5.51 -6.26 20.42
N GLN A 49 4.21 -6.50 20.17
CA GLN A 49 3.27 -5.45 19.76
C GLN A 49 3.01 -4.44 20.86
N VAL A 50 2.92 -4.93 22.11
CA VAL A 50 2.79 -4.08 23.30
C VAL A 50 4.07 -3.27 23.51
N ASP A 51 5.24 -3.91 23.39
CA ASP A 51 6.54 -3.25 23.52
C ASP A 51 6.74 -2.17 22.46
N ALA A 52 6.34 -2.42 21.21
CA ALA A 52 6.38 -1.45 20.14
C ALA A 52 5.48 -0.22 20.43
N ALA A 53 4.25 -0.43 20.91
CA ALA A 53 3.36 0.65 21.28
C ALA A 53 3.91 1.47 22.48
N LEU A 54 4.42 0.81 23.51
CA LEU A 54 5.07 1.47 24.65
C LEU A 54 6.31 2.26 24.21
N PHE A 55 7.09 1.72 23.27
CA PHE A 55 8.23 2.42 22.69
C PHE A 55 7.79 3.73 22.00
N ALA A 56 6.70 3.71 21.22
CA ALA A 56 6.19 4.90 20.55
C ALA A 56 5.77 6.01 21.55
N PHE A 57 5.27 5.65 22.73
CA PHE A 57 4.95 6.61 23.79
C PHE A 57 6.20 7.13 24.51
N LYS A 58 7.23 6.29 24.67
CA LYS A 58 8.48 6.60 25.38
C LYS A 58 9.57 7.19 24.47
N SER A 59 9.30 7.35 23.16
CA SER A 59 10.28 7.86 22.20
C SER A 59 10.86 9.19 22.65
N PRO A 60 12.20 9.36 22.62
CA PRO A 60 12.86 10.61 22.99
C PRO A 60 12.61 11.74 21.97
N LEU A 61 12.16 11.40 20.77
CA LEU A 61 11.74 12.38 19.78
C LEU A 61 10.33 12.86 20.13
N SER A 62 10.20 14.12 20.52
CA SER A 62 8.91 14.73 20.85
C SER A 62 7.90 14.64 19.69
N MET A 63 8.42 14.59 18.46
CA MET A 63 7.64 14.60 17.22
C MET A 63 7.34 13.21 16.63
N GLY A 64 7.72 12.12 17.32
CA GLY A 64 7.27 10.79 16.92
C GLY A 64 8.28 9.65 17.06
N ALA A 65 7.97 8.52 16.41
CA ALA A 65 8.77 7.29 16.42
C ALA A 65 8.64 6.52 15.11
N VAL A 66 9.55 5.58 14.87
CA VAL A 66 9.50 4.63 13.77
C VAL A 66 9.28 3.22 14.33
N LEU A 67 8.23 2.53 13.88
CA LEU A 67 8.00 1.12 14.12
C LEU A 67 8.40 0.35 12.85
N ALA A 68 9.45 -0.45 13.00
CA ALA A 68 10.14 -1.10 11.88
C ALA A 68 10.15 -2.63 12.01
N ASP A 69 9.15 -3.20 12.66
CA ASP A 69 8.99 -4.62 12.84
C ASP A 69 8.86 -5.35 11.50
N GLU A 70 9.36 -6.59 11.45
CA GLU A 70 9.36 -7.38 10.22
C GLU A 70 7.94 -7.63 9.70
N VAL A 71 7.80 -7.86 8.38
CA VAL A 71 6.49 -8.12 7.75
C VAL A 71 5.77 -9.28 8.45
N GLY A 72 4.47 -9.07 8.76
CA GLY A 72 3.62 -10.09 9.38
C GLY A 72 3.74 -10.18 10.91
N LEU A 73 4.44 -9.24 11.57
CA LEU A 73 4.45 -9.11 13.03
C LEU A 73 3.29 -8.25 13.57
N GLY A 74 2.56 -7.55 12.68
CA GLY A 74 1.35 -6.82 13.05
C GLY A 74 1.56 -5.33 13.32
N LYS A 75 2.39 -4.63 12.54
CA LYS A 75 2.61 -3.18 12.66
C LYS A 75 1.30 -2.37 12.70
N THR A 76 0.29 -2.79 11.95
CA THR A 76 -1.05 -2.15 12.00
C THR A 76 -1.66 -2.26 13.40
N ILE A 77 -1.50 -3.41 14.08
CA ILE A 77 -1.97 -3.62 15.46
C ILE A 77 -1.18 -2.73 16.43
N GLU A 78 0.14 -2.66 16.29
CA GLU A 78 1.01 -1.80 17.10
C GLU A 78 0.58 -0.34 17.01
N ALA A 79 0.36 0.15 15.80
CA ALA A 79 -0.13 1.52 15.57
C ALA A 79 -1.57 1.72 16.07
N ALA A 80 -2.44 0.73 15.88
CA ALA A 80 -3.81 0.80 16.39
C ALA A 80 -3.88 0.85 17.92
N LEU A 81 -2.95 0.20 18.63
CA LEU A 81 -2.79 0.35 20.08
C LEU A 81 -2.43 1.79 20.46
N VAL A 82 -1.50 2.41 19.71
CA VAL A 82 -1.14 3.83 19.93
C VAL A 82 -2.33 4.74 19.66
N ILE A 83 -3.05 4.51 18.55
CA ILE A 83 -4.26 5.25 18.19
C ILE A 83 -5.33 5.10 19.27
N SER A 84 -5.58 3.88 19.75
CA SER A 84 -6.59 3.60 20.78
C SER A 84 -6.30 4.36 22.07
N GLN A 85 -5.04 4.40 22.50
CA GLN A 85 -4.64 5.15 23.68
C GLN A 85 -4.84 6.66 23.49
N GLN A 86 -4.45 7.22 22.33
CA GLN A 86 -4.69 8.63 22.01
C GLN A 86 -6.18 8.95 21.98
N TRP A 87 -6.97 8.07 21.39
CA TRP A 87 -8.43 8.21 21.33
C TRP A 87 -9.08 8.16 22.72
N ALA A 88 -8.65 7.26 23.60
CA ALA A 88 -9.10 7.17 24.99
C ALA A 88 -8.73 8.44 25.79
N GLU A 89 -7.61 9.09 25.45
CA GLU A 89 -7.18 10.36 26.03
C GLU A 89 -7.88 11.58 25.43
N ARG A 90 -8.86 11.38 24.54
CA ARG A 90 -9.62 12.41 23.82
C ARG A 90 -8.80 13.23 22.82
N HIS A 91 -7.69 12.72 22.37
CA HIS A 91 -6.98 13.23 21.20
C HIS A 91 -7.70 12.74 19.94
N ARG A 92 -8.50 13.61 19.32
CA ARG A 92 -9.50 13.22 18.31
C ARG A 92 -9.06 13.48 16.88
N HIS A 93 -8.11 14.37 16.65
CA HIS A 93 -7.59 14.62 15.32
C HIS A 93 -6.48 13.62 14.99
N ILE A 94 -6.87 12.48 14.45
CA ILE A 94 -5.94 11.40 14.06
C ILE A 94 -6.04 11.17 12.55
N LEU A 95 -4.91 11.25 11.88
CA LEU A 95 -4.77 11.01 10.44
C LEU A 95 -3.95 9.75 10.18
N VAL A 96 -4.47 8.86 9.36
CA VAL A 96 -3.73 7.69 8.83
C VAL A 96 -3.52 7.89 7.33
N ILE A 97 -2.27 7.96 6.90
CA ILE A 97 -1.88 8.00 5.49
C ILE A 97 -1.29 6.64 5.15
N ALA A 98 -1.95 5.90 4.29
CA ALA A 98 -1.59 4.54 3.91
C ALA A 98 -1.64 4.37 2.38
N PRO A 99 -1.00 3.31 1.81
CA PRO A 99 -1.22 2.93 0.43
C PRO A 99 -2.71 2.79 0.08
N ALA A 100 -3.07 3.14 -1.15
CA ALA A 100 -4.48 3.12 -1.58
C ALA A 100 -5.16 1.76 -1.33
N THR A 101 -4.43 0.68 -1.56
CA THR A 101 -4.86 -0.72 -1.37
C THR A 101 -5.13 -1.09 0.09
N LEU A 102 -4.45 -0.44 1.04
CA LEU A 102 -4.55 -0.75 2.47
C LEU A 102 -5.60 0.08 3.24
N ARG A 103 -6.16 1.13 2.65
CA ARG A 103 -7.12 2.03 3.32
C ARG A 103 -8.33 1.29 3.90
N LYS A 104 -8.92 0.37 3.13
CA LYS A 104 -10.06 -0.44 3.57
C LYS A 104 -9.68 -1.40 4.70
N GLN A 105 -8.50 -1.99 4.60
CA GLN A 105 -7.97 -2.87 5.65
C GLN A 105 -7.78 -2.09 6.95
N TRP A 106 -7.20 -0.88 6.90
CA TRP A 106 -7.07 0.00 8.06
C TRP A 106 -8.40 0.30 8.71
N SER A 107 -9.41 0.69 7.92
CA SER A 107 -10.76 0.97 8.42
C SER A 107 -11.38 -0.26 9.11
N MET A 108 -11.30 -1.43 8.46
CA MET A 108 -11.82 -2.68 9.02
C MET A 108 -11.09 -3.09 10.31
N GLU A 109 -9.76 -2.99 10.36
CA GLU A 109 -8.98 -3.35 11.55
C GLU A 109 -9.27 -2.43 12.73
N LEU A 110 -9.38 -1.12 12.50
CA LEU A 110 -9.76 -0.16 13.54
C LEU A 110 -11.16 -0.43 14.07
N GLU A 111 -12.13 -0.69 13.21
CA GLU A 111 -13.52 -0.89 13.58
C GLU A 111 -13.76 -2.27 14.23
N GLU A 112 -13.28 -3.36 13.60
CA GLU A 112 -13.56 -4.73 14.05
C GLU A 112 -12.74 -5.15 15.28
N LYS A 113 -11.48 -4.67 15.37
CA LYS A 113 -10.57 -5.10 16.45
C LYS A 113 -10.47 -4.12 17.61
N PHE A 114 -10.67 -2.83 17.35
CA PHE A 114 -10.46 -1.78 18.34
C PHE A 114 -11.72 -0.93 18.60
N PHE A 115 -12.83 -1.17 17.89
CA PHE A 115 -14.09 -0.40 17.99
C PHE A 115 -13.89 1.11 17.78
N LEU A 116 -12.92 1.48 16.96
CA LEU A 116 -12.62 2.86 16.64
C LEU A 116 -13.31 3.27 15.34
N PRO A 117 -14.14 4.33 15.36
CA PRO A 117 -14.79 4.81 14.15
C PRO A 117 -13.75 5.41 13.19
N SER A 118 -13.86 5.11 11.91
CA SER A 118 -12.98 5.63 10.91
C SER A 118 -13.71 6.09 9.65
N VAL A 119 -13.11 7.01 8.89
CA VAL A 119 -13.62 7.49 7.61
C VAL A 119 -12.51 7.51 6.58
N ILE A 120 -12.77 6.93 5.42
CA ILE A 120 -11.84 6.98 4.29
C ILE A 120 -12.19 8.20 3.44
N LEU A 121 -11.27 9.15 3.31
CA LEU A 121 -11.41 10.31 2.42
C LEU A 121 -10.78 10.03 1.06
N GLU A 122 -11.60 10.22 0.03
CA GLU A 122 -11.24 10.12 -1.39
C GLU A 122 -11.79 11.34 -2.13
N SER A 123 -11.31 11.60 -3.34
CA SER A 123 -11.73 12.77 -4.12
C SER A 123 -13.25 12.90 -4.26
N LYS A 124 -13.95 11.77 -4.42
CA LYS A 124 -15.40 11.74 -4.62
C LYS A 124 -16.17 12.20 -3.38
N ASN A 125 -15.89 11.62 -2.21
CA ASN A 125 -16.61 11.97 -0.98
C ASN A 125 -16.13 13.30 -0.39
N PHE A 126 -14.86 13.62 -0.52
CA PHE A 126 -14.29 14.90 -0.08
C PHE A 126 -14.97 16.10 -0.75
N ASN A 127 -15.07 16.09 -2.08
CA ASN A 127 -15.71 17.19 -2.81
C ASN A 127 -17.20 17.31 -2.46
N ARG A 128 -17.89 16.19 -2.24
CA ARG A 128 -19.27 16.17 -1.80
C ARG A 128 -19.43 16.80 -0.41
N ILE A 129 -18.65 16.34 0.58
CA ILE A 129 -18.71 16.87 1.96
C ILE A 129 -18.39 18.37 1.94
N LEU A 130 -17.36 18.77 1.21
CA LEU A 130 -16.97 20.19 1.10
C LEU A 130 -18.09 21.04 0.51
N ALA A 131 -18.80 20.53 -0.52
CA ALA A 131 -19.92 21.22 -1.15
C ALA A 131 -21.15 21.30 -0.24
N ASP A 132 -21.45 20.21 0.49
CA ASP A 132 -22.63 20.11 1.33
C ASP A 132 -22.49 20.88 2.66
N THR A 133 -21.30 20.87 3.26
CA THR A 133 -21.08 21.43 4.61
C THR A 133 -20.29 22.71 4.65
N TYR A 134 -19.60 23.07 3.57
CA TYR A 134 -18.63 24.19 3.51
C TYR A 134 -17.53 24.13 4.58
N SER A 135 -17.35 22.95 5.21
CA SER A 135 -16.36 22.70 6.24
C SER A 135 -15.21 21.83 5.67
N ASN A 136 -14.05 21.90 6.33
CA ASN A 136 -12.92 21.07 5.94
C ASN A 136 -13.20 19.60 6.31
N PRO A 137 -13.31 18.66 5.35
CA PRO A 137 -13.60 17.25 5.65
C PRO A 137 -12.52 16.54 6.49
N PHE A 138 -11.32 17.13 6.58
CA PHE A 138 -10.27 16.61 7.46
C PHE A 138 -10.46 17.01 8.94
N ASP A 139 -11.25 18.03 9.24
CA ASP A 139 -11.54 18.47 10.63
C ASP A 139 -12.66 17.65 11.23
N ASP A 140 -12.45 16.33 11.31
CA ASP A 140 -13.37 15.35 11.89
C ASP A 140 -12.86 14.91 13.27
N LYS A 141 -13.71 15.05 14.30
CA LYS A 141 -13.42 14.64 15.68
C LYS A 141 -14.16 13.36 16.08
N GLU A 142 -15.04 12.90 15.22
CA GLU A 142 -15.87 11.71 15.47
C GLU A 142 -15.24 10.47 14.84
N HIS A 143 -14.37 10.64 13.83
CA HIS A 143 -13.74 9.55 13.10
C HIS A 143 -12.24 9.76 12.97
N ILE A 144 -11.52 8.65 12.90
CA ILE A 144 -10.13 8.61 12.47
C ILE A 144 -10.12 8.75 10.95
N VAL A 145 -9.43 9.76 10.45
CA VAL A 145 -9.38 10.05 9.01
C VAL A 145 -8.31 9.18 8.34
N ILE A 146 -8.69 8.46 7.30
CA ILE A 146 -7.80 7.61 6.51
C ILE A 146 -7.75 8.12 5.08
N CYS A 147 -6.55 8.28 4.50
CA CYS A 147 -6.41 8.66 3.10
C CYS A 147 -5.16 8.05 2.45
N SER A 148 -5.04 8.16 1.12
CA SER A 148 -3.83 7.74 0.41
C SER A 148 -2.77 8.85 0.41
N TYR A 149 -1.52 8.48 0.10
CA TYR A 149 -0.40 9.41 -0.04
C TYR A 149 -0.67 10.47 -1.11
N GLN A 150 -1.23 10.07 -2.25
CA GLN A 150 -1.61 10.95 -3.35
C GLN A 150 -2.66 11.95 -2.93
N PHE A 151 -3.71 11.44 -2.32
CA PHE A 151 -4.80 12.28 -1.87
C PHE A 151 -4.32 13.27 -0.80
N ALA A 152 -3.47 12.83 0.12
CA ALA A 152 -2.86 13.70 1.13
C ALA A 152 -2.00 14.81 0.49
N LYS A 153 -1.14 14.47 -0.49
CA LYS A 153 -0.36 15.45 -1.28
C LYS A 153 -1.27 16.49 -1.93
N LYS A 154 -2.30 16.02 -2.66
CA LYS A 154 -3.25 16.89 -3.37
C LYS A 154 -4.03 17.82 -2.43
N GLN A 155 -4.37 17.33 -1.24
CA GLN A 155 -5.16 18.05 -0.26
C GLN A 155 -4.33 18.63 0.90
N ILE A 156 -3.02 18.77 0.74
CA ILE A 156 -2.12 19.20 1.82
C ILE A 156 -2.56 20.49 2.49
N ARG A 157 -3.06 21.47 1.73
CA ARG A 157 -3.55 22.75 2.25
C ARG A 157 -4.76 22.62 3.19
N HIS A 158 -5.56 21.59 3.02
CA HIS A 158 -6.67 21.26 3.93
C HIS A 158 -6.17 20.53 5.17
N ILE A 159 -5.17 19.66 5.01
CA ILE A 159 -4.53 18.92 6.12
C ILE A 159 -3.80 19.88 7.06
N GLU A 160 -3.03 20.84 6.55
CA GLU A 160 -2.30 21.84 7.33
C GLU A 160 -3.19 22.74 8.21
N ARG A 161 -4.47 22.85 7.89
CA ARG A 161 -5.43 23.66 8.65
C ARG A 161 -6.01 22.96 9.87
N VAL A 162 -5.77 21.65 10.01
CA VAL A 162 -6.22 20.86 11.15
C VAL A 162 -5.06 20.70 12.13
N ASN A 163 -5.34 20.84 13.41
CA ASN A 163 -4.34 20.61 14.45
C ASN A 163 -4.32 19.13 14.83
N TRP A 164 -3.50 18.35 14.14
CA TRP A 164 -3.42 16.92 14.32
C TRP A 164 -2.74 16.54 15.64
N ASP A 165 -3.38 15.64 16.41
CA ASP A 165 -2.82 15.03 17.62
C ASP A 165 -1.83 13.91 17.26
N LEU A 166 -2.13 13.16 16.19
CA LEU A 166 -1.29 12.08 15.68
C LEU A 166 -1.47 11.92 14.17
N VAL A 167 -0.36 11.76 13.46
CA VAL A 167 -0.33 11.35 12.05
C VAL A 167 0.41 10.03 11.92
N VAL A 168 -0.27 8.99 11.43
CA VAL A 168 0.32 7.68 11.15
C VAL A 168 0.63 7.59 9.67
N LEU A 169 1.87 7.22 9.34
CA LEU A 169 2.36 7.05 7.97
C LEU A 169 2.69 5.57 7.76
N ASP A 170 1.80 4.84 7.10
CA ASP A 170 2.02 3.42 6.83
C ASP A 170 2.81 3.21 5.54
N GLU A 171 3.64 2.18 5.51
CA GLU A 171 4.64 1.94 4.46
C GLU A 171 5.51 3.19 4.19
N ALA A 172 5.98 3.80 5.29
CA ALA A 172 6.74 5.06 5.27
C ALA A 172 8.05 4.99 4.46
N HIS A 173 8.49 3.80 4.04
CA HIS A 173 9.61 3.64 3.12
C HIS A 173 9.41 4.38 1.80
N LYS A 174 8.17 4.68 1.37
CA LYS A 174 7.85 5.51 0.22
C LYS A 174 8.40 6.93 0.35
N LEU A 175 8.55 7.43 1.56
CA LEU A 175 9.04 8.78 1.86
C LEU A 175 10.56 8.84 2.12
N ARG A 176 11.26 7.72 2.18
CA ARG A 176 12.70 7.63 2.55
C ARG A 176 13.64 8.48 1.68
N ASN A 177 13.26 8.73 0.43
CA ASN A 177 14.03 9.54 -0.52
C ASN A 177 13.67 11.04 -0.50
N VAL A 178 13.12 11.56 0.59
CA VAL A 178 12.70 12.97 0.72
C VAL A 178 13.80 14.00 0.46
N TYR A 179 15.06 13.60 0.51
CA TYR A 179 16.22 14.44 0.18
C TYR A 179 16.47 14.57 -1.33
N LYS A 180 15.77 13.80 -2.18
CA LYS A 180 15.81 13.92 -3.63
C LYS A 180 14.71 14.86 -4.10
N SER A 181 15.04 15.81 -4.97
CA SER A 181 14.07 16.76 -5.54
C SER A 181 12.98 16.08 -6.38
N SER A 182 13.24 14.89 -6.89
CA SER A 182 12.27 14.10 -7.65
C SER A 182 11.15 13.51 -6.79
N ASN A 183 11.35 13.31 -5.48
CA ASN A 183 10.30 12.79 -4.61
C ASN A 183 9.43 13.92 -4.03
N LYS A 184 8.62 14.54 -4.88
CA LYS A 184 7.76 15.68 -4.52
C LYS A 184 6.72 15.32 -3.47
N THR A 185 6.16 14.11 -3.52
CA THR A 185 5.20 13.63 -2.53
C THR A 185 5.80 13.63 -1.13
N ALA A 186 7.00 13.10 -0.97
CA ALA A 186 7.69 13.09 0.31
C ALA A 186 8.02 14.51 0.80
N ILE A 187 8.45 15.40 -0.09
CA ILE A 187 8.78 16.80 0.25
C ILE A 187 7.54 17.54 0.73
N VAL A 188 6.45 17.48 -0.02
CA VAL A 188 5.18 18.16 0.31
C VAL A 188 4.62 17.67 1.64
N LEU A 189 4.57 16.34 1.85
CA LEU A 189 4.07 15.77 3.10
C LEU A 189 4.99 16.08 4.28
N LYS A 190 6.31 16.05 4.10
CA LYS A 190 7.26 16.43 5.16
C LYS A 190 7.01 17.85 5.65
N GLU A 191 6.91 18.81 4.73
CA GLU A 191 6.67 20.22 5.10
C GLU A 191 5.28 20.44 5.70
N GLY A 192 4.23 19.90 5.06
CA GLY A 192 2.85 20.06 5.53
C GLY A 192 2.56 19.37 6.88
N LEU A 193 3.30 18.32 7.20
CA LEU A 193 3.14 17.58 8.46
C LEU A 193 4.21 17.93 9.51
N LYS A 194 5.05 18.91 9.27
CA LYS A 194 6.23 19.23 10.09
C LYS A 194 5.93 19.40 11.59
N ASN A 195 4.82 20.05 11.90
CA ASN A 195 4.48 20.46 13.26
C ASN A 195 3.69 19.40 14.06
N TYR A 196 3.38 18.27 13.46
CA TYR A 196 2.53 17.24 14.07
C TYR A 196 3.33 16.03 14.53
N LYS A 197 2.83 15.36 15.57
CA LYS A 197 3.41 14.08 16.04
C LYS A 197 3.15 12.99 15.02
N LYS A 198 4.20 12.25 14.64
CA LYS A 198 4.14 11.24 13.58
C LYS A 198 4.52 9.85 14.11
N LEU A 199 3.84 8.84 13.61
CA LEU A 199 4.18 7.44 13.79
C LEU A 199 4.43 6.83 12.42
N LEU A 200 5.67 6.48 12.14
CA LEU A 200 6.08 5.91 10.86
C LEU A 200 6.12 4.38 10.98
N LEU A 201 5.41 3.70 10.08
CA LEU A 201 5.39 2.24 10.00
C LEU A 201 6.11 1.79 8.74
N THR A 202 7.08 0.90 8.86
CA THR A 202 7.78 0.33 7.71
C THR A 202 8.47 -0.98 8.08
N ALA A 203 8.42 -1.98 7.21
CA ALA A 203 9.21 -3.19 7.40
C ALA A 203 10.67 -3.02 6.92
N THR A 204 10.94 -2.02 6.08
CA THR A 204 12.23 -1.80 5.42
C THR A 204 12.73 -0.37 5.61
N PRO A 205 13.16 0.00 6.84
CA PRO A 205 13.66 1.35 7.12
C PRO A 205 14.94 1.67 6.33
N LEU A 206 15.66 0.67 5.91
CA LEU A 206 16.89 0.74 5.11
C LEU A 206 16.88 -0.39 4.08
N GLN A 207 17.09 -0.07 2.80
CA GLN A 207 17.15 -1.05 1.72
C GLN A 207 18.45 -0.96 0.92
N ASN A 208 18.76 0.19 0.34
CA ASN A 208 19.86 0.35 -0.60
C ASN A 208 20.99 1.25 -0.09
N ASN A 209 20.62 2.30 0.66
CA ASN A 209 21.56 3.33 1.06
C ASN A 209 21.21 3.91 2.44
N VAL A 210 22.22 4.14 3.23
CA VAL A 210 22.09 4.76 4.57
C VAL A 210 21.41 6.14 4.55
N GLN A 211 21.47 6.83 3.42
CA GLN A 211 20.73 8.08 3.21
C GLN A 211 19.20 7.91 3.29
N GLU A 212 18.69 6.72 2.99
CA GLU A 212 17.26 6.41 3.15
C GLU A 212 16.83 6.50 4.62
N LEU A 213 17.69 6.06 5.52
CA LEU A 213 17.48 6.19 6.97
C LEU A 213 17.49 7.67 7.39
N TYR A 214 18.43 8.46 6.88
CA TYR A 214 18.43 9.91 7.06
C TYR A 214 17.11 10.54 6.61
N GLY A 215 16.67 10.18 5.40
CA GLY A 215 15.41 10.69 4.85
C GLY A 215 14.22 10.36 5.73
N LEU A 216 14.09 9.11 6.15
CA LEU A 216 12.99 8.64 7.00
C LEU A 216 12.95 9.38 8.35
N ILE A 217 14.09 9.49 9.04
CA ILE A 217 14.18 10.19 10.33
C ILE A 217 13.90 11.69 10.17
N SER A 218 14.34 12.31 9.06
CA SER A 218 14.12 13.73 8.80
C SER A 218 12.64 14.10 8.62
N ILE A 219 11.75 13.15 8.39
CA ILE A 219 10.30 13.37 8.39
C ILE A 219 9.80 13.65 9.81
N ILE A 220 10.38 12.98 10.80
CA ILE A 220 10.03 13.18 12.21
C ILE A 220 10.74 14.43 12.75
N ASP A 221 12.07 14.47 12.59
CA ASP A 221 12.92 15.55 13.08
C ASP A 221 14.08 15.83 12.11
N ASP A 222 14.02 16.97 11.45
CA ASP A 222 15.05 17.43 10.50
C ASP A 222 16.42 17.67 11.16
N GLY A 223 16.42 18.00 12.44
CA GLY A 223 17.64 18.32 13.19
C GLY A 223 18.40 17.12 13.72
N TYR A 224 17.77 15.94 13.77
CA TYR A 224 18.31 14.79 14.50
C TYR A 224 19.71 14.35 14.05
N PHE A 225 19.91 14.24 12.75
CA PHE A 225 21.20 13.87 12.17
C PHE A 225 22.01 15.10 11.68
N GLY A 226 21.44 16.29 11.78
CA GLY A 226 22.00 17.50 11.15
C GLY A 226 21.82 17.48 9.63
N GLY A 227 22.59 18.27 8.91
CA GLY A 227 22.48 18.35 7.46
C GLY A 227 22.94 17.10 6.71
N LEU A 228 22.34 16.81 5.57
CA LEU A 228 22.66 15.64 4.72
C LEU A 228 24.16 15.53 4.38
N LYS A 229 24.84 16.67 4.13
CA LYS A 229 26.30 16.69 3.86
C LYS A 229 27.10 16.16 5.05
N SER A 230 26.76 16.61 6.26
CA SER A 230 27.40 16.17 7.51
C SER A 230 27.12 14.70 7.79
N PHE A 231 25.89 14.26 7.59
CA PHE A 231 25.51 12.87 7.70
C PHE A 231 26.31 11.96 6.75
N ASN A 232 26.42 12.34 5.48
CA ASN A 232 27.18 11.58 4.49
C ASN A 232 28.69 11.55 4.78
N ALA A 233 29.24 12.64 5.32
CA ALA A 233 30.63 12.67 5.73
C ALA A 233 30.90 11.72 6.90
N ARG A 234 29.92 11.56 7.83
CA ARG A 234 30.08 10.69 9.01
C ARG A 234 29.69 9.24 8.75
N TYR A 235 28.64 8.99 7.94
CA TYR A 235 28.02 7.67 7.75
C TYR A 235 28.01 7.23 6.27
N GLY A 236 28.81 7.84 5.40
CA GLY A 236 28.92 7.39 4.00
C GLY A 236 29.41 5.96 3.88
N LYS A 237 29.25 5.35 2.70
CA LYS A 237 29.56 3.93 2.45
C LYS A 237 30.95 3.51 2.91
N THR A 238 31.95 4.37 2.77
CA THR A 238 33.34 4.11 3.16
C THR A 238 33.51 4.13 4.67
N GLU A 239 32.85 5.07 5.36
CA GLU A 239 32.95 5.23 6.80
C GLU A 239 32.19 4.13 7.57
N LEU A 240 31.05 3.66 7.05
CA LEU A 240 30.30 2.55 7.65
C LEU A 240 31.01 1.20 7.62
N ARG A 241 32.09 1.06 6.85
CA ARG A 241 32.96 -0.11 6.91
C ARG A 241 33.78 -0.17 8.22
N LYS A 242 33.89 0.95 8.93
CA LYS A 242 34.53 1.03 10.23
C LYS A 242 33.53 0.57 11.29
N GLU A 243 33.89 -0.41 12.09
CA GLU A 243 33.04 -0.97 13.16
C GLU A 243 32.57 0.09 14.14
N SER A 244 33.47 1.04 14.51
CA SER A 244 33.13 2.15 15.40
C SER A 244 32.05 3.07 14.86
N THR A 245 32.06 3.36 13.58
CA THR A 245 31.05 4.21 12.91
C THR A 245 29.70 3.50 12.82
N TYR A 246 29.73 2.20 12.51
CA TYR A 246 28.52 1.38 12.52
C TYR A 246 27.87 1.31 13.90
N LYS A 247 28.68 1.11 14.95
CA LYS A 247 28.22 1.09 16.33
C LYS A 247 27.63 2.43 16.77
N ASP A 248 28.29 3.55 16.45
CA ASP A 248 27.79 4.91 16.72
C ASP A 248 26.42 5.16 16.03
N LEU A 249 26.27 4.79 14.76
CA LEU A 249 24.99 4.92 14.06
C LEU A 249 23.90 4.08 14.72
N ARG A 250 24.21 2.82 15.06
CA ARG A 250 23.27 1.91 15.72
C ARG A 250 22.81 2.45 17.08
N GLU A 251 23.72 2.95 17.90
CA GLU A 251 23.39 3.54 19.21
C GLU A 251 22.49 4.78 19.05
N ARG A 252 22.70 5.58 18.01
CA ARG A 252 21.86 6.76 17.73
C ARG A 252 20.47 6.42 17.23
N ILE A 253 20.28 5.36 16.45
CA ILE A 253 18.97 5.01 15.91
C ILE A 253 18.13 4.16 16.87
N GLN A 254 18.77 3.41 17.77
CA GLN A 254 18.09 2.50 18.71
C GLN A 254 16.97 3.17 19.53
N PRO A 255 17.13 4.40 20.05
CA PRO A 255 16.07 5.05 20.84
C PRO A 255 14.91 5.61 20.01
N ILE A 256 14.99 5.63 18.66
CA ILE A 256 13.97 6.23 17.77
C ILE A 256 13.34 5.24 16.81
N ILE A 257 13.93 4.06 16.64
CA ILE A 257 13.43 2.97 15.79
C ILE A 257 13.24 1.73 16.64
N HIS A 258 12.02 1.26 16.74
CA HIS A 258 11.71 -0.07 17.27
C HIS A 258 11.73 -1.08 16.12
N ARG A 259 12.39 -2.21 16.32
CA ARG A 259 12.46 -3.28 15.34
C ARG A 259 12.55 -4.65 15.98
N THR A 260 11.57 -5.47 15.72
CA THR A 260 11.51 -6.89 16.09
C THR A 260 11.68 -7.75 14.83
N LEU A 261 12.42 -8.83 14.92
CA LEU A 261 12.58 -9.81 13.88
C LEU A 261 11.71 -11.04 14.17
N ARG A 262 11.33 -11.77 13.12
CA ARG A 262 10.61 -13.05 13.29
C ARG A 262 11.39 -14.07 14.10
N SER A 263 12.73 -14.02 14.06
CA SER A 263 13.60 -14.83 14.88
C SER A 263 13.40 -14.60 16.38
N ASP A 264 13.10 -13.38 16.77
CA ASP A 264 13.01 -12.95 18.17
C ASP A 264 11.68 -13.36 18.82
N VAL A 265 10.69 -13.72 18.03
CA VAL A 265 9.32 -14.03 18.48
C VAL A 265 8.94 -15.51 18.33
N GLN A 266 9.86 -16.38 17.94
CA GLN A 266 9.61 -17.80 17.66
C GLN A 266 9.07 -18.59 18.88
N GLU A 267 9.30 -18.12 20.08
CA GLU A 267 8.80 -18.77 21.31
C GLU A 267 7.27 -18.75 21.39
N TYR A 268 6.62 -17.71 20.89
CA TYR A 268 5.17 -17.52 20.98
C TYR A 268 4.47 -17.34 19.62
N VAL A 269 5.18 -17.02 18.55
CA VAL A 269 4.66 -16.98 17.17
C VAL A 269 5.34 -18.06 16.33
N LYS A 270 4.60 -19.11 16.00
CA LYS A 270 5.13 -20.19 15.17
C LYS A 270 4.97 -19.87 13.69
N TYR A 271 6.08 -19.68 13.01
CA TYR A 271 6.12 -19.56 11.56
C TYR A 271 6.37 -20.92 10.90
N THR A 272 5.71 -21.14 9.77
CA THR A 272 6.03 -22.28 8.91
C THR A 272 7.36 -22.04 8.22
N GLU A 273 8.15 -23.10 8.06
CA GLU A 273 9.38 -23.05 7.26
C GLU A 273 9.04 -22.71 5.81
N ARG A 274 9.75 -21.73 5.24
CA ARG A 274 9.59 -21.34 3.84
C ARG A 274 10.74 -21.89 3.03
N LYS A 275 10.41 -22.66 1.99
CA LYS A 275 11.36 -23.12 0.99
C LYS A 275 11.15 -22.31 -0.28
N ALA A 276 12.12 -21.51 -0.66
CA ALA A 276 12.11 -20.79 -1.93
C ALA A 276 12.48 -21.78 -3.04
N LEU A 277 11.57 -21.94 -4.00
CA LEU A 277 11.82 -22.69 -5.23
C LEU A 277 11.74 -21.72 -6.40
N VAL A 278 12.77 -21.72 -7.23
CA VAL A 278 12.81 -20.92 -8.45
C VAL A 278 12.58 -21.86 -9.63
N GLN A 279 11.51 -21.60 -10.38
CA GLN A 279 11.26 -22.27 -11.66
C GLN A 279 11.70 -21.35 -12.79
N GLU A 280 12.77 -21.69 -13.44
CA GLU A 280 13.26 -20.96 -14.63
C GLU A 280 12.36 -21.26 -15.83
N TYR A 281 12.12 -20.27 -16.66
CA TYR A 281 11.45 -20.43 -17.94
C TYR A 281 12.25 -19.71 -19.04
N TYR A 282 12.15 -20.22 -20.25
CA TYR A 282 12.81 -19.66 -21.42
C TYR A 282 11.73 -19.28 -22.43
N PRO A 283 11.59 -17.96 -22.74
CA PRO A 283 10.59 -17.51 -23.69
C PRO A 283 10.73 -18.18 -25.07
N SER A 284 9.62 -18.49 -25.70
CA SER A 284 9.60 -19.01 -27.07
C SER A 284 10.18 -18.01 -28.07
N GLN A 285 10.47 -18.43 -29.29
CA GLN A 285 10.97 -17.53 -30.34
C GLN A 285 9.98 -16.39 -30.63
N ASP A 286 8.68 -16.68 -30.61
CA ASP A 286 7.63 -15.68 -30.84
C ASP A 286 7.52 -14.72 -29.66
N GLU A 287 7.60 -15.18 -28.41
CA GLU A 287 7.65 -14.33 -27.21
C GLU A 287 8.88 -13.41 -27.21
N GLN A 288 10.05 -13.91 -27.63
CA GLN A 288 11.26 -13.10 -27.77
C GLN A 288 11.10 -12.03 -28.86
N THR A 289 10.50 -12.40 -30.00
CA THR A 289 10.25 -11.47 -31.10
C THR A 289 9.27 -10.38 -30.67
N LEU A 290 8.16 -10.77 -29.98
CA LEU A 290 7.21 -9.83 -29.41
C LEU A 290 7.91 -8.86 -28.42
N GLY A 291 8.72 -9.38 -27.51
CA GLY A 291 9.49 -8.59 -26.55
C GLY A 291 10.40 -7.57 -27.22
N LYS A 292 11.09 -7.98 -28.29
CA LYS A 292 11.95 -7.10 -29.08
C LYS A 292 11.15 -6.00 -29.77
N MET A 293 10.07 -6.34 -30.47
CA MET A 293 9.24 -5.37 -31.20
C MET A 293 8.60 -4.34 -30.25
N VAL A 294 8.08 -4.77 -29.08
CA VAL A 294 7.54 -3.86 -28.08
C VAL A 294 8.65 -2.95 -27.53
N SER A 295 9.82 -3.48 -27.22
CA SER A 295 10.94 -2.67 -26.73
C SER A 295 11.42 -1.65 -27.77
N GLU A 296 11.48 -2.02 -29.04
CA GLU A 296 11.81 -1.10 -30.14
C GLU A 296 10.76 0.01 -30.29
N TYR A 297 9.48 -0.32 -30.12
CA TYR A 297 8.40 0.66 -30.12
C TYR A 297 8.53 1.66 -28.98
N LEU A 298 8.77 1.20 -27.75
CA LEU A 298 8.91 2.03 -26.57
C LEU A 298 10.14 2.94 -26.57
N GLN A 299 11.19 2.57 -27.32
CA GLN A 299 12.42 3.35 -27.45
C GLN A 299 12.37 4.42 -28.56
N ARG A 300 11.29 4.52 -29.35
CA ARG A 300 11.15 5.55 -30.38
C ARG A 300 11.16 6.93 -29.74
N ASP A 301 11.80 7.90 -30.36
CA ASP A 301 11.84 9.30 -29.88
C ASP A 301 10.44 9.93 -29.90
N GLU A 302 9.64 9.64 -30.93
CA GLU A 302 8.27 10.08 -31.08
C GLU A 302 7.30 8.88 -31.12
N CYS A 303 6.31 8.89 -30.23
CA CYS A 303 5.19 7.95 -30.15
C CYS A 303 3.90 8.73 -29.96
N PHE A 304 3.02 8.65 -30.93
CA PHE A 304 1.70 9.29 -30.85
C PHE A 304 0.69 8.47 -30.05
N GLY A 305 0.96 7.16 -29.91
CA GLY A 305 0.09 6.22 -29.19
C GLY A 305 0.03 6.47 -27.67
N MET A 306 1.01 7.19 -27.11
CA MET A 306 1.08 7.52 -25.68
C MET A 306 1.06 9.03 -25.48
N PRO A 307 0.23 9.56 -24.55
CA PRO A 307 0.29 10.96 -24.13
C PRO A 307 1.70 11.33 -23.67
N ARG A 308 2.23 12.46 -24.10
CA ARG A 308 3.62 12.89 -23.77
C ARG A 308 3.82 13.03 -22.27
N SER A 309 2.83 13.60 -21.58
CA SER A 309 2.84 13.79 -20.12
C SER A 309 2.89 12.49 -19.31
N GLN A 310 2.46 11.37 -19.87
CA GLN A 310 2.36 10.08 -19.18
C GLN A 310 3.21 8.98 -19.82
N ARG A 311 4.04 9.35 -20.77
CA ARG A 311 4.82 8.40 -21.57
C ARG A 311 5.73 7.50 -20.72
N SER A 312 6.43 8.07 -19.73
CA SER A 312 7.32 7.32 -18.83
C SER A 312 6.56 6.28 -18.02
N LEU A 313 5.39 6.65 -17.48
CA LEU A 313 4.51 5.77 -16.72
C LEU A 313 3.96 4.64 -17.61
N ILE A 314 3.42 4.98 -18.77
CA ILE A 314 2.86 3.99 -19.71
C ILE A 314 3.93 3.03 -20.21
N THR A 315 5.14 3.53 -20.49
CA THR A 315 6.29 2.69 -20.87
C THR A 315 6.64 1.68 -19.78
N LEU A 316 6.68 2.09 -18.51
CA LEU A 316 6.91 1.19 -17.38
C LEU A 316 5.82 0.12 -17.28
N VAL A 317 4.55 0.54 -17.37
CA VAL A 317 3.41 -0.38 -17.30
C VAL A 317 3.44 -1.39 -18.44
N LEU A 318 3.72 -0.96 -19.68
CA LEU A 318 3.85 -1.86 -20.83
C LEU A 318 4.98 -2.89 -20.66
N HIS A 319 6.12 -2.49 -20.11
CA HIS A 319 7.21 -3.44 -19.78
C HIS A 319 6.77 -4.46 -18.71
N LYS A 320 6.01 -4.05 -17.71
CA LYS A 320 5.47 -4.95 -16.70
C LYS A 320 4.43 -5.91 -17.25
N LEU A 321 3.51 -5.43 -18.09
CA LEU A 321 2.52 -6.25 -18.76
C LEU A 321 3.16 -7.28 -19.70
N LEU A 322 4.17 -6.87 -20.48
CA LEU A 322 4.96 -7.77 -21.32
C LEU A 322 5.63 -8.87 -20.49
N SER A 323 6.17 -8.51 -19.34
CA SER A 323 6.81 -9.46 -18.42
C SER A 323 5.78 -10.36 -17.71
N SER A 324 4.53 -9.93 -17.59
CA SER A 324 3.45 -10.68 -16.94
C SER A 324 2.87 -11.75 -17.86
N SER A 325 2.31 -11.35 -19.02
CA SER A 325 1.80 -12.28 -20.04
C SER A 325 1.62 -11.59 -21.39
N THR A 326 1.73 -12.37 -22.48
CA THR A 326 1.45 -11.89 -23.85
C THR A 326 -0.02 -11.45 -24.00
N PHE A 327 -0.92 -12.06 -23.24
CA PHE A 327 -2.34 -11.74 -23.24
C PHE A 327 -2.63 -10.36 -22.61
N ALA A 328 -1.92 -10.01 -21.54
CA ALA A 328 -2.10 -8.71 -20.89
C ALA A 328 -1.67 -7.56 -21.80
N ILE A 329 -0.52 -7.69 -22.47
CA ILE A 329 -0.02 -6.64 -23.35
C ILE A 329 -0.88 -6.50 -24.63
N ALA A 330 -1.44 -7.58 -25.17
CA ALA A 330 -2.32 -7.53 -26.35
C ALA A 330 -3.51 -6.60 -26.14
N GLY A 331 -4.18 -6.69 -24.98
CA GLY A 331 -5.30 -5.80 -24.66
C GLY A 331 -4.90 -4.32 -24.62
N THR A 332 -3.77 -3.98 -24.01
CA THR A 332 -3.29 -2.59 -23.96
C THR A 332 -2.87 -2.06 -25.33
N LEU A 333 -2.23 -2.89 -26.16
CA LEU A 333 -1.91 -2.51 -27.54
C LEU A 333 -3.17 -2.21 -28.34
N GLN A 334 -4.25 -2.96 -28.15
CA GLN A 334 -5.55 -2.70 -28.79
C GLN A 334 -6.09 -1.31 -28.40
N THR A 335 -6.05 -0.96 -27.12
CA THR A 335 -6.50 0.37 -26.64
C THR A 335 -5.67 1.51 -27.23
N ILE A 336 -4.36 1.33 -27.36
CA ILE A 336 -3.47 2.30 -27.99
C ILE A 336 -3.82 2.44 -29.49
N ILE A 337 -4.08 1.35 -30.19
CA ILE A 337 -4.49 1.35 -31.61
C ILE A 337 -5.81 2.11 -31.78
N GLU A 338 -6.81 1.81 -30.96
CA GLU A 338 -8.12 2.48 -31.00
C GLU A 338 -8.01 3.99 -30.76
N ARG A 339 -7.16 4.39 -29.82
CA ARG A 339 -6.86 5.81 -29.57
C ARG A 339 -6.28 6.48 -30.82
N LEU A 340 -5.29 5.87 -31.45
CA LEU A 340 -4.66 6.41 -32.67
C LEU A 340 -5.61 6.45 -33.87
N GLU A 341 -6.45 5.43 -34.06
CA GLU A 341 -7.47 5.39 -35.12
C GLU A 341 -8.49 6.53 -34.96
N ASN A 342 -8.87 6.83 -33.72
CA ASN A 342 -9.74 7.96 -33.41
C ASN A 342 -9.07 9.31 -33.72
N ILE A 343 -7.75 9.46 -33.43
CA ILE A 343 -7.00 10.67 -33.78
C ILE A 343 -6.99 10.86 -35.31
N VAL A 344 -6.76 9.80 -36.08
CA VAL A 344 -6.77 9.85 -37.54
C VAL A 344 -8.17 10.21 -38.09
N GLY A 345 -9.25 9.77 -37.41
CA GLY A 345 -10.64 10.06 -37.82
C GLY A 345 -11.03 11.53 -37.62
N ASP A 346 -10.68 12.11 -36.49
CA ASP A 346 -11.11 13.45 -36.07
C ASP A 346 -10.06 14.55 -36.27
N ASN A 347 -8.83 14.20 -36.62
CA ASN A 347 -7.65 15.10 -36.72
C ASN A 347 -7.32 15.89 -35.45
N THR A 348 -7.82 15.44 -34.29
CA THR A 348 -7.63 16.13 -33.01
C THR A 348 -7.33 15.15 -31.90
N SER A 349 -6.46 15.54 -30.95
CA SER A 349 -6.40 14.88 -29.66
C SER A 349 -7.57 15.32 -28.79
N ASP A 350 -8.09 14.39 -27.96
CA ASP A 350 -9.17 14.66 -27.01
C ASP A 350 -8.75 14.13 -25.63
N GLU A 351 -8.76 15.02 -24.63
CA GLU A 351 -8.47 14.70 -23.23
C GLU A 351 -9.30 13.52 -22.69
N ALA A 352 -10.52 13.37 -23.19
CA ALA A 352 -11.38 12.26 -22.82
C ALA A 352 -10.83 10.90 -23.28
N ARG A 353 -10.11 10.86 -24.39
CA ARG A 353 -9.52 9.63 -24.96
C ARG A 353 -8.20 9.26 -24.26
N ASP A 354 -7.42 10.24 -23.88
CA ASP A 354 -6.22 10.04 -23.07
C ASP A 354 -6.60 9.49 -21.69
N ALA A 355 -7.65 10.02 -21.08
CA ALA A 355 -8.21 9.49 -19.85
C ALA A 355 -8.73 8.05 -19.97
N VAL A 356 -9.23 7.61 -21.12
CA VAL A 356 -9.66 6.22 -21.34
C VAL A 356 -8.47 5.26 -21.22
N LEU A 357 -7.35 5.55 -21.89
CA LEU A 357 -6.14 4.70 -21.81
C LEU A 357 -5.63 4.60 -20.37
N VAL A 358 -5.52 5.72 -19.67
CA VAL A 358 -5.03 5.76 -18.28
C VAL A 358 -5.98 5.02 -17.34
N ASN A 359 -7.29 5.25 -17.46
CA ASN A 359 -8.29 4.56 -16.65
C ASN A 359 -8.27 3.05 -16.89
N GLU A 360 -8.04 2.62 -18.12
CA GLU A 360 -7.93 1.20 -18.43
C GLU A 360 -6.68 0.58 -17.82
N LEU A 361 -5.52 1.23 -17.93
CA LEU A 361 -4.28 0.80 -17.28
C LEU A 361 -4.42 0.79 -15.75
N SER A 362 -5.04 1.81 -15.18
CA SER A 362 -5.32 1.90 -13.74
C SER A 362 -6.28 0.80 -13.26
N SER A 363 -7.24 0.39 -14.10
CA SER A 363 -8.15 -0.71 -13.76
C SER A 363 -7.50 -2.09 -13.90
N ASP A 364 -6.51 -2.23 -14.77
CA ASP A 364 -5.81 -3.50 -15.00
C ASP A 364 -4.68 -3.75 -13.99
N MET A 365 -3.95 -2.71 -13.58
CA MET A 365 -2.80 -2.81 -12.69
C MET A 365 -3.18 -2.42 -11.25
N GLU A 366 -2.93 -3.32 -10.29
CA GLU A 366 -3.31 -3.12 -8.88
C GLU A 366 -2.54 -1.95 -8.23
N ASP A 367 -1.27 -1.77 -8.59
CA ASP A 367 -0.38 -0.75 -8.03
C ASP A 367 -0.21 0.47 -8.95
N PHE A 368 -1.13 0.72 -9.88
CA PHE A 368 -1.02 1.81 -10.86
C PHE A 368 -0.85 3.19 -10.18
N GLU A 369 -1.62 3.47 -9.13
CA GLU A 369 -1.50 4.72 -8.36
C GLU A 369 -0.10 4.91 -7.75
N GLU A 370 0.62 3.82 -7.43
CA GLU A 370 2.00 3.89 -6.93
C GLU A 370 2.99 4.25 -8.03
N TYR A 371 2.79 3.70 -9.23
CA TYR A 371 3.64 4.01 -10.39
C TYR A 371 3.39 5.43 -10.88
N GLU A 372 2.15 5.89 -10.85
CA GLU A 372 1.79 7.27 -11.16
C GLU A 372 2.53 8.25 -10.26
N ASP A 373 2.60 7.99 -8.94
CA ASP A 373 3.34 8.79 -7.96
C ASP A 373 4.84 8.88 -8.23
N GLU A 374 5.42 7.76 -8.66
CA GLU A 374 6.86 7.64 -8.80
C GLU A 374 7.37 8.21 -10.13
N TRP A 375 6.54 8.19 -11.17
CA TRP A 375 6.95 8.42 -12.55
C TRP A 375 6.35 9.66 -13.24
N LEU A 376 5.31 10.30 -12.66
CA LEU A 376 4.79 11.56 -13.17
C LEU A 376 5.54 12.75 -12.55
N ASP A 377 6.10 13.61 -13.40
CA ASP A 377 6.78 14.85 -13.01
C ASP A 377 5.84 16.08 -13.18
N GLU A 378 6.12 17.20 -12.46
CA GLU A 378 5.33 18.45 -12.61
C GLU A 378 5.43 19.08 -14.00
N ASN A 379 6.52 18.82 -14.71
CA ASN A 379 6.65 19.24 -16.10
C ASN A 379 5.60 18.56 -16.99
N ASP A 380 5.10 17.41 -16.58
CA ASP A 380 4.07 16.66 -17.29
C ASP A 380 2.71 17.35 -17.20
N GLU A 381 2.39 18.06 -16.09
CA GLU A 381 1.15 18.86 -15.97
C GLU A 381 1.13 20.10 -16.90
N GLU A 382 2.30 20.68 -17.23
CA GLU A 382 2.38 21.77 -18.22
C GLU A 382 2.26 21.24 -19.65
N LEU A 383 2.86 20.09 -19.94
CA LEU A 383 2.73 19.41 -21.23
C LEU A 383 1.28 18.99 -21.51
N ASP A 384 0.56 18.54 -20.48
CA ASP A 384 -0.86 18.18 -20.55
C ASP A 384 -1.76 19.32 -20.99
N LYS A 385 -1.44 20.57 -20.59
CA LYS A 385 -2.19 21.76 -20.99
C LYS A 385 -1.99 22.12 -22.48
N GLU A 386 -0.82 21.83 -23.03
CA GLU A 386 -0.51 22.05 -24.45
C GLU A 386 -1.14 20.96 -25.35
N GLU A 387 -1.23 19.72 -24.85
CA GLU A 387 -1.81 18.60 -25.60
C GLU A 387 -3.35 18.62 -25.63
N ARG A 388 -4.02 19.31 -24.72
CA ARG A 388 -5.49 19.30 -24.54
C ARG A 388 -6.34 19.61 -25.77
N ARG A 389 -5.75 20.17 -26.83
CA ARG A 389 -6.40 20.41 -28.13
C ARG A 389 -5.38 20.48 -29.27
N ARG A 390 -4.51 19.49 -29.40
CA ARG A 390 -3.56 19.45 -30.50
C ARG A 390 -4.24 19.01 -31.78
N THR A 391 -4.09 19.82 -32.84
CA THR A 391 -4.48 19.45 -34.20
C THR A 391 -3.24 18.94 -34.91
N TYR A 392 -3.34 17.80 -35.58
CA TYR A 392 -2.24 17.15 -36.25
C TYR A 392 -2.13 17.59 -37.72
N SER A 393 -0.93 17.80 -38.21
CA SER A 393 -0.64 18.08 -39.63
C SER A 393 -0.86 16.83 -40.48
N ALA A 394 -0.91 17.04 -41.82
CA ALA A 394 -1.07 15.92 -42.76
C ALA A 394 0.12 14.93 -42.66
N ASP A 395 1.33 15.44 -42.44
CA ASP A 395 2.54 14.61 -42.32
C ASP A 395 2.50 13.78 -41.01
N GLU A 396 2.09 14.40 -39.89
CA GLU A 396 1.92 13.69 -38.61
C GLU A 396 0.84 12.61 -38.69
N ILE A 397 -0.25 12.85 -39.43
CA ILE A 397 -1.31 11.85 -39.65
C ILE A 397 -0.76 10.64 -40.43
N GLU A 398 0.14 10.84 -41.38
CA GLU A 398 0.77 9.72 -42.11
C GLU A 398 1.73 8.91 -41.20
N GLU A 399 2.46 9.61 -40.32
CA GLU A 399 3.27 8.94 -39.29
C GLU A 399 2.39 8.14 -38.32
N ILE A 400 1.28 8.69 -37.85
CA ILE A 400 0.32 7.97 -36.99
C ILE A 400 -0.25 6.72 -37.70
N ARG A 401 -0.56 6.79 -38.99
CA ARG A 401 -0.98 5.62 -39.77
C ARG A 401 0.09 4.53 -39.83
N SER A 402 1.35 4.94 -40.00
CA SER A 402 2.49 4.02 -39.98
C SER A 402 2.66 3.36 -38.58
N GLU A 403 2.47 4.13 -37.51
CA GLU A 403 2.50 3.64 -36.14
C GLU A 403 1.37 2.63 -35.87
N ILE A 404 0.13 2.93 -36.30
CA ILE A 404 -1.01 2.00 -36.22
C ILE A 404 -0.69 0.67 -36.91
N LYS A 405 -0.11 0.72 -38.11
CA LYS A 405 0.26 -0.49 -38.84
C LYS A 405 1.25 -1.35 -38.05
N TYR A 406 2.28 -0.73 -37.50
CA TYR A 406 3.30 -1.41 -36.70
C TYR A 406 2.70 -2.00 -35.40
N LEU A 407 1.85 -1.26 -34.71
CA LEU A 407 1.17 -1.75 -33.51
C LEU A 407 0.21 -2.91 -33.82
N LYS A 408 -0.47 -2.90 -34.97
CA LYS A 408 -1.31 -4.02 -35.42
C LYS A 408 -0.49 -5.28 -35.70
N GLU A 409 0.73 -5.14 -36.21
CA GLU A 409 1.65 -6.27 -36.39
C GLU A 409 2.04 -6.87 -35.05
N ILE A 410 2.43 -6.04 -34.08
CA ILE A 410 2.75 -6.48 -32.70
C ILE A 410 1.54 -7.14 -32.04
N HIS A 411 0.36 -6.52 -32.14
CA HIS A 411 -0.87 -7.03 -31.57
C HIS A 411 -1.25 -8.40 -32.17
N SER A 412 -1.15 -8.54 -33.48
CA SER A 412 -1.42 -9.82 -34.17
C SER A 412 -0.44 -10.92 -33.72
N LEU A 413 0.83 -10.58 -33.54
CA LEU A 413 1.83 -11.52 -33.00
C LEU A 413 1.47 -11.93 -31.58
N ALA A 414 1.10 -10.96 -30.71
CA ALA A 414 0.73 -11.24 -29.32
C ALA A 414 -0.49 -12.17 -29.22
N LEU A 415 -1.51 -11.98 -30.07
CA LEU A 415 -2.68 -12.86 -30.14
C LEU A 415 -2.37 -14.24 -30.75
N GLY A 416 -1.35 -14.31 -31.62
CA GLY A 416 -0.93 -15.57 -32.24
C GLY A 416 -0.20 -16.51 -31.25
N ILE A 417 0.31 -16.00 -30.14
CA ILE A 417 0.95 -16.79 -29.09
C ILE A 417 -0.14 -17.42 -28.18
N ALA A 418 -0.60 -18.60 -28.59
CA ALA A 418 -1.65 -19.33 -27.88
C ALA A 418 -1.17 -19.89 -26.53
N GLU A 419 0.09 -20.32 -26.45
CA GLU A 419 0.69 -20.90 -25.25
C GLU A 419 1.82 -20.00 -24.75
N ASN A 420 1.63 -19.45 -23.54
CA ASN A 420 2.63 -18.64 -22.87
C ASN A 420 3.54 -19.56 -22.05
N THR A 421 4.85 -19.58 -22.36
CA THR A 421 5.82 -20.46 -21.70
C THR A 421 5.85 -20.30 -20.17
N LYS A 422 5.60 -19.09 -19.67
CA LYS A 422 5.50 -18.79 -18.24
C LYS A 422 4.28 -19.49 -17.61
N GLY A 423 3.15 -19.55 -18.36
CA GLY A 423 1.94 -20.26 -17.94
C GLY A 423 2.15 -21.78 -17.86
N GLU A 424 2.87 -22.36 -18.81
CA GLU A 424 3.23 -23.79 -18.78
C GLU A 424 4.14 -24.11 -17.60
N CYS A 425 5.14 -23.29 -17.35
CA CYS A 425 6.01 -23.43 -16.16
C CYS A 425 5.23 -23.31 -14.85
N LEU A 426 4.19 -22.49 -14.79
CA LEU A 426 3.29 -22.42 -13.63
C LEU A 426 2.57 -23.74 -13.41
N LEU A 427 2.04 -24.37 -14.47
CA LEU A 427 1.37 -25.68 -14.35
C LEU A 427 2.32 -26.76 -13.81
N GLN A 428 3.57 -26.79 -14.32
CA GLN A 428 4.60 -27.70 -13.81
C GLN A 428 4.94 -27.42 -12.35
N ALA A 429 5.12 -26.14 -11.97
CA ALA A 429 5.41 -25.77 -10.59
C ALA A 429 4.27 -26.15 -9.63
N LEU A 430 3.01 -25.98 -10.05
CA LEU A 430 1.84 -26.41 -9.28
C LEU A 430 1.79 -27.93 -9.10
N GLN A 431 2.10 -28.69 -10.14
CA GLN A 431 2.14 -30.14 -10.08
C GLN A 431 3.19 -30.60 -9.06
N ILE A 432 4.41 -30.08 -9.15
CA ILE A 432 5.50 -30.39 -8.21
C ILE A 432 5.10 -30.03 -6.76
N ALA A 433 4.53 -28.85 -6.56
CA ALA A 433 4.12 -28.37 -5.24
C ALA A 433 2.99 -29.25 -4.65
N PHE A 434 2.01 -29.65 -5.46
CA PHE A 434 0.91 -30.48 -5.00
C PHE A 434 1.32 -31.94 -4.76
N GLU A 435 2.27 -32.48 -5.52
CA GLU A 435 2.85 -33.80 -5.24
C GLU A 435 3.59 -33.82 -3.89
N ASP A 436 4.37 -32.76 -3.59
CA ASP A 436 5.05 -32.62 -2.29
C ASP A 436 4.04 -32.52 -1.14
N LYS A 437 3.02 -31.68 -1.28
CA LYS A 437 1.94 -31.54 -0.30
C LYS A 437 1.19 -32.83 -0.07
N ARG A 438 0.90 -33.61 -1.13
CA ARG A 438 0.21 -34.89 -1.05
C ARG A 438 1.04 -35.93 -0.29
N LYS A 439 2.35 -35.96 -0.54
CA LYS A 439 3.29 -36.85 0.19
C LYS A 439 3.32 -36.53 1.67
N ASN A 440 3.14 -35.26 2.04
CA ASN A 440 3.17 -34.77 3.42
C ASN A 440 1.77 -34.72 4.08
N GLY A 441 0.72 -35.23 3.42
CA GLY A 441 -0.66 -35.21 3.94
C GLY A 441 -1.25 -33.81 4.09
N GLN A 442 -0.71 -32.82 3.36
CA GLN A 442 -1.14 -31.41 3.41
C GLN A 442 -2.19 -31.14 2.32
N PRO A 443 -3.07 -30.15 2.53
CA PRO A 443 -4.07 -29.78 1.54
C PRO A 443 -3.42 -29.18 0.28
N GLU A 444 -3.90 -29.57 -0.90
CA GLU A 444 -3.48 -29.02 -2.20
C GLU A 444 -4.07 -27.62 -2.41
N LYS A 445 -3.45 -26.62 -1.82
CA LYS A 445 -3.83 -25.21 -1.96
C LYS A 445 -2.61 -24.38 -2.40
N ALA A 446 -2.85 -23.46 -3.31
CA ALA A 446 -1.85 -22.48 -3.77
C ALA A 446 -2.46 -21.09 -3.83
N LEU A 447 -1.65 -20.08 -3.56
CA LEU A 447 -1.94 -18.68 -3.85
C LEU A 447 -1.04 -18.27 -5.01
N ILE A 448 -1.64 -17.70 -6.05
CA ILE A 448 -0.95 -17.20 -7.23
C ILE A 448 -1.14 -15.69 -7.25
N PHE A 449 -0.05 -14.95 -7.23
CA PHE A 449 -0.05 -13.49 -7.29
C PHE A 449 0.31 -13.03 -8.70
N THR A 450 -0.41 -12.03 -9.18
CA THR A 450 -0.13 -11.32 -10.43
C THR A 450 -0.51 -9.85 -10.29
N GLU A 451 0.22 -8.97 -10.94
CA GLU A 451 -0.01 -7.51 -10.88
C GLU A 451 -1.14 -7.06 -11.83
N SER A 452 -1.51 -7.87 -12.85
CA SER A 452 -2.48 -7.51 -13.88
C SER A 452 -3.75 -8.35 -13.79
N ASN A 453 -4.90 -7.69 -13.84
CA ASN A 453 -6.21 -8.33 -13.89
C ASN A 453 -6.39 -9.16 -15.18
N ARG A 454 -5.83 -8.71 -16.31
CA ARG A 454 -5.86 -9.48 -17.57
C ARG A 454 -5.05 -10.77 -17.44
N THR A 455 -3.87 -10.72 -16.83
CA THR A 455 -3.09 -11.94 -16.51
C THR A 455 -3.86 -12.84 -15.57
N GLN A 456 -4.58 -12.30 -14.58
CA GLN A 456 -5.41 -13.09 -13.67
C GLN A 456 -6.49 -13.87 -14.45
N GLN A 457 -7.17 -13.24 -15.41
CA GLN A 457 -8.17 -13.90 -16.24
C GLN A 457 -7.57 -14.96 -17.16
N TYR A 458 -6.40 -14.67 -17.76
CA TYR A 458 -5.64 -15.66 -18.52
C TYR A 458 -5.28 -16.89 -17.69
N LEU A 459 -4.73 -16.69 -16.49
CA LEU A 459 -4.36 -17.77 -15.59
C LEU A 459 -5.57 -18.60 -15.17
N LYS A 460 -6.72 -17.95 -14.94
CA LYS A 460 -7.98 -18.67 -14.67
C LYS A 460 -8.33 -19.60 -15.81
N GLN A 461 -8.35 -19.10 -17.06
CA GLN A 461 -8.66 -19.89 -18.25
C GLN A 461 -7.68 -21.06 -18.43
N LEU A 462 -6.37 -20.78 -18.29
CA LEU A 462 -5.32 -21.78 -18.37
C LEU A 462 -5.52 -22.91 -17.35
N LEU A 463 -5.79 -22.55 -16.11
CA LEU A 463 -5.98 -23.53 -15.02
C LEU A 463 -7.30 -24.31 -15.20
N GLU A 464 -8.39 -23.66 -15.61
CA GLU A 464 -9.67 -24.33 -15.86
C GLU A 464 -9.53 -25.35 -17.00
N ALA A 465 -8.80 -25.03 -18.06
CA ALA A 465 -8.51 -25.95 -19.17
C ALA A 465 -7.63 -27.15 -18.75
N ASN A 466 -6.84 -26.99 -17.68
CA ASN A 466 -5.92 -28.02 -17.16
C ASN A 466 -6.44 -28.75 -15.89
N GLY A 467 -7.76 -28.84 -15.72
CA GLY A 467 -8.39 -29.71 -14.71
C GLY A 467 -8.67 -29.05 -13.35
N TYR A 468 -8.48 -27.74 -13.23
CA TYR A 468 -8.79 -26.97 -12.01
C TYR A 468 -10.14 -26.26 -12.07
N ALA A 469 -11.00 -26.58 -13.05
CA ALA A 469 -12.32 -25.98 -13.17
C ALA A 469 -13.15 -26.12 -11.88
N GLY A 470 -13.75 -25.03 -11.43
CA GLY A 470 -14.54 -24.97 -10.19
C GLY A 470 -13.73 -24.96 -8.89
N ARG A 471 -12.39 -24.95 -8.97
CA ARG A 471 -11.48 -24.90 -7.80
C ARG A 471 -10.75 -23.56 -7.66
N ILE A 472 -11.05 -22.59 -8.51
CA ILE A 472 -10.36 -21.31 -8.59
C ILE A 472 -11.25 -20.22 -8.02
N VAL A 473 -10.69 -19.38 -7.17
CA VAL A 473 -11.30 -18.17 -6.65
C VAL A 473 -10.41 -16.99 -7.00
N LEU A 474 -10.99 -15.96 -7.60
CA LEU A 474 -10.29 -14.72 -7.95
C LEU A 474 -10.44 -13.69 -6.85
N PHE A 475 -9.34 -13.06 -6.48
CA PHE A 475 -9.32 -11.88 -5.62
C PHE A 475 -8.51 -10.79 -6.31
N ASN A 476 -9.05 -9.59 -6.36
CA ASN A 476 -8.38 -8.39 -6.84
C ASN A 476 -8.87 -7.17 -6.05
N GLY A 477 -8.28 -6.01 -6.26
CA GLY A 477 -8.60 -4.79 -5.51
C GLY A 477 -10.07 -4.37 -5.59
N SER A 478 -10.77 -4.66 -6.70
CA SER A 478 -12.19 -4.35 -6.87
C SER A 478 -13.11 -5.44 -6.30
N ASN A 479 -12.66 -6.69 -6.25
CA ASN A 479 -13.45 -7.88 -5.84
C ASN A 479 -14.87 -7.90 -6.44
N THR A 480 -14.98 -7.61 -7.73
CA THR A 480 -16.27 -7.46 -8.42
C THR A 480 -16.87 -8.80 -8.87
N ASP A 481 -16.08 -9.87 -8.96
CA ASP A 481 -16.54 -11.19 -9.41
C ASP A 481 -17.65 -11.73 -8.48
N PRO A 482 -18.89 -11.93 -9.00
CA PRO A 482 -20.03 -12.35 -8.17
C PRO A 482 -19.81 -13.70 -7.50
N LYS A 483 -19.20 -14.67 -8.23
CA LYS A 483 -18.94 -16.00 -7.72
C LYS A 483 -17.92 -16.00 -6.57
N SER A 484 -16.89 -15.20 -6.68
CA SER A 484 -15.90 -15.03 -5.62
C SER A 484 -16.50 -14.39 -4.37
N LYS A 485 -17.40 -13.40 -4.54
CA LYS A 485 -18.15 -12.81 -3.41
C LYS A 485 -19.05 -13.82 -2.70
N GLU A 486 -19.75 -14.66 -3.46
CA GLU A 486 -20.61 -15.71 -2.90
C GLU A 486 -19.80 -16.72 -2.09
N ILE A 487 -18.67 -17.20 -2.65
CA ILE A 487 -17.76 -18.13 -1.98
C ILE A 487 -17.21 -17.50 -0.69
N TYR A 488 -16.81 -16.22 -0.74
CA TYR A 488 -16.28 -15.53 0.42
C TYR A 488 -17.34 -15.32 1.51
N ALA A 489 -18.56 -14.96 1.11
CA ALA A 489 -19.69 -14.81 2.04
C ALA A 489 -20.02 -16.14 2.75
N ALA A 490 -20.13 -17.23 1.99
CA ALA A 490 -20.35 -18.56 2.53
C ALA A 490 -19.20 -19.02 3.47
N TRP A 491 -17.96 -18.67 3.14
CA TRP A 491 -16.82 -18.93 4.01
C TRP A 491 -16.88 -18.11 5.31
N LYS A 492 -17.22 -16.82 5.23
CA LYS A 492 -17.40 -15.96 6.42
C LYS A 492 -18.50 -16.50 7.34
N GLU A 493 -19.63 -16.90 6.78
CA GLU A 493 -20.74 -17.47 7.54
C GLU A 493 -20.33 -18.79 8.24
N ARG A 494 -19.67 -19.69 7.51
CA ARG A 494 -19.21 -20.98 8.04
C ARG A 494 -18.22 -20.86 9.20
N TYR A 495 -17.40 -19.84 9.20
CA TYR A 495 -16.33 -19.63 10.19
C TYR A 495 -16.59 -18.42 11.09
N ALA A 496 -17.82 -17.91 11.12
CA ALA A 496 -18.19 -16.79 11.98
C ALA A 496 -17.84 -17.07 13.45
N GLY A 497 -17.18 -16.12 14.10
CA GLY A 497 -16.78 -16.22 15.51
C GLY A 497 -15.60 -17.14 15.80
N THR A 498 -15.00 -17.76 14.78
CA THR A 498 -13.77 -18.58 14.93
C THR A 498 -12.49 -17.76 14.77
N SER A 499 -11.37 -18.30 15.25
CA SER A 499 -10.02 -17.75 15.05
C SER A 499 -9.65 -17.53 13.57
N ARG A 500 -10.29 -18.25 12.65
CA ARG A 500 -10.08 -18.09 11.21
C ARG A 500 -10.55 -16.76 10.64
N ILE A 501 -11.56 -16.13 11.27
CA ILE A 501 -12.06 -14.82 10.87
C ILE A 501 -11.47 -13.73 11.77
N THR A 502 -11.48 -13.96 13.09
CA THR A 502 -11.04 -12.94 14.06
C THR A 502 -9.52 -12.84 14.18
N GLY A 503 -8.77 -13.85 13.72
CA GLY A 503 -7.34 -13.95 13.99
C GLY A 503 -6.99 -14.21 15.45
N SER A 504 -7.99 -14.39 16.32
CA SER A 504 -7.83 -14.59 17.75
C SER A 504 -8.06 -16.06 18.14
N LEU A 505 -7.05 -16.66 18.76
CA LEU A 505 -7.14 -18.04 19.29
C LEU A 505 -8.13 -18.16 20.47
N THR A 506 -8.45 -17.03 21.12
CA THR A 506 -9.42 -17.02 22.23
C THR A 506 -10.87 -17.03 21.74
N ALA A 507 -11.15 -16.68 20.48
CA ALA A 507 -12.48 -16.74 19.89
C ALA A 507 -13.05 -18.19 19.92
N ASP A 508 -12.21 -19.18 19.61
CA ASP A 508 -12.63 -20.60 19.64
C ASP A 508 -12.94 -21.13 21.05
N LYS A 509 -12.48 -20.44 22.10
CA LYS A 509 -12.73 -20.81 23.51
C LYS A 509 -13.99 -20.20 24.07
N ARG A 510 -14.59 -19.21 23.38
CA ARG A 510 -15.81 -18.52 23.81
C ARG A 510 -17.09 -19.10 23.22
N GLN A 511 -16.98 -20.06 22.27
CA GLN A 511 -18.05 -20.90 21.78
C GLN A 511 -18.06 -22.25 22.54
#